data_fd59bbdc699975b8e1b00677f1267188
#
_entry.id   fd59bbdc699975b8e1b00677f1267188
#
_cell.length_a   1.000
_cell.length_b   1.000
_cell.length_c   1.000
_cell.angle_alpha   90.00
_cell.angle_beta   90.00
_cell.angle_gamma   90.00
#
_symmetry.space_group_name_H-M   'P 1'
#
loop_
_entity.id
_entity.type
_entity.pdbx_description
1 polymer ?
#
loop_
_entity_poly.entity_id
_entity_poly.type
_entity_poly.pdbx_seq_one_letter_code
_entity_poly.pdbx_strand_id
1 'polypeptide(L)' 'MSAVWNLCLGRLEDDLSSQQFNTWIRPLQAVEEGGDLKLLAPNQFVRDFIVKELLDEVVLLVNSFSKTPLELKVE' A
#
# COMPACT_ATOMS: atom_id res chain seq x y z
N MET A 1 -1.16 11.97 -6.49
CA MET A 1 -0.93 11.68 -5.07
C MET A 1 -2.23 11.17 -4.46
N SER A 2 -2.19 10.10 -3.69
CA SER A 2 -3.40 9.49 -3.13
C SER A 2 -3.57 9.87 -1.66
N ALA A 3 -4.70 10.53 -1.33
CA ALA A 3 -5.02 10.83 0.05
C ALA A 3 -5.27 9.55 0.85
N VAL A 4 -5.91 8.57 0.23
CA VAL A 4 -6.15 7.26 0.87
C VAL A 4 -4.84 6.58 1.20
N TRP A 5 -3.89 6.57 0.26
CA TRP A 5 -2.59 5.94 0.51
C TRP A 5 -1.81 6.66 1.62
N ASN A 6 -1.90 7.99 1.67
CA ASN A 6 -1.23 8.73 2.74
C ASN A 6 -1.77 8.35 4.13
N LEU A 7 -3.08 8.12 4.24
CA LEU A 7 -3.67 7.64 5.49
C LEU A 7 -3.20 6.23 5.81
N CYS A 8 -3.11 5.36 4.80
CA CYS A 8 -2.58 4.01 4.98
C CYS A 8 -1.12 4.03 5.44
N LEU A 9 -0.30 4.93 4.87
CA LEU A 9 1.09 5.07 5.27
C LEU A 9 1.22 5.38 6.76
N GLY A 10 0.42 6.32 7.27
CA GLY A 10 0.45 6.64 8.68
C GLY A 10 0.13 5.45 9.56
N ARG A 11 -0.87 4.67 9.19
CA ARG A 11 -1.26 3.49 9.94
C ARG A 11 -0.22 2.37 9.86
N LEU A 12 0.33 2.13 8.67
CA LEU A 12 1.36 1.11 8.50
C LEU A 12 2.63 1.45 9.26
N GLU A 13 2.97 2.74 9.31
CA GLU A 13 4.13 3.18 10.09
C GLU A 13 3.97 2.87 11.56
N ASP A 14 2.74 2.98 12.08
CA ASP A 14 2.45 2.65 13.48
C ASP A 14 2.43 1.15 13.73
N ASP A 15 1.93 0.37 12.76
CA ASP A 15 1.72 -1.07 12.92
C ASP A 15 2.96 -1.91 12.66
N LEU A 16 3.84 -1.46 11.76
CA LEU A 16 5.04 -2.19 11.37
C LEU A 16 6.26 -1.66 12.12
N SER A 17 7.30 -2.49 12.22
CA SER A 17 8.58 -1.99 12.71
C SER A 17 9.13 -0.95 11.73
N SER A 18 10.01 -0.07 12.23
CA SER A 18 10.65 0.94 11.39
C SER A 18 11.40 0.30 10.22
N GLN A 19 12.06 -0.83 10.49
CA GLN A 19 12.81 -1.54 9.46
C GLN A 19 11.88 -2.08 8.37
N GLN A 20 10.78 -2.70 8.76
CA GLN A 20 9.82 -3.25 7.79
C GLN A 20 9.17 -2.14 6.97
N PHE A 21 8.76 -1.08 7.64
CA PHE A 21 8.13 0.03 6.94
C PHE A 21 9.09 0.66 5.92
N ASN A 22 10.31 0.93 6.34
CA ASN A 22 11.30 1.57 5.46
C ASN A 22 11.72 0.67 4.30
N THR A 23 11.79 -0.65 4.53
CA THR A 23 12.25 -1.60 3.52
C THR A 23 11.17 -1.90 2.48
N TRP A 24 9.91 -2.06 2.92
CA TRP A 24 8.86 -2.61 2.05
C TRP A 24 7.81 -1.59 1.63
N ILE A 25 7.47 -0.67 2.51
CA ILE A 25 6.35 0.25 2.27
C ILE A 25 6.82 1.57 1.69
N ARG A 26 7.85 2.17 2.30
CA ARG A 26 8.33 3.48 1.87
C ARG A 26 8.77 3.55 0.41
N PRO A 27 9.36 2.50 -0.18
CA PRO A 27 9.73 2.54 -1.61
C PRO A 27 8.57 2.50 -2.58
N LEU A 28 7.37 2.18 -2.12
CA LEU A 28 6.20 2.07 -3.00
C LEU A 28 5.74 3.45 -3.46
N GLN A 29 5.37 3.54 -4.74
CA GLN A 29 4.70 4.72 -5.29
C GLN A 29 3.24 4.37 -5.51
N ALA A 30 2.34 5.28 -5.14
CA ALA A 30 0.91 5.05 -5.28
C ALA A 30 0.33 5.94 -6.37
N VAL A 31 -0.47 5.33 -7.24
CA VAL A 31 -1.21 6.04 -8.28
C VAL A 31 -2.67 5.66 -8.16
N GLU A 32 -3.52 6.65 -7.91
CA GLU A 32 -4.96 6.43 -7.81
C GLU A 32 -5.63 6.93 -9.08
N GLU A 33 -6.35 6.04 -9.77
CA GLU A 33 -6.92 6.34 -11.07
C GLU A 33 -8.22 5.55 -11.25
N GLY A 34 -9.32 6.26 -11.49
CA GLY A 34 -10.55 5.62 -11.94
C GLY A 34 -11.10 4.50 -11.07
N GLY A 35 -10.94 4.56 -9.77
CA GLY A 35 -11.38 3.52 -8.87
C GLY A 35 -10.34 2.45 -8.58
N ASP A 36 -9.14 2.59 -9.14
CA ASP A 36 -8.01 1.70 -8.86
C ASP A 36 -6.96 2.43 -8.04
N LEU A 37 -6.34 1.72 -7.11
CA LEU A 37 -5.13 2.18 -6.44
C LEU A 37 -4.00 1.24 -6.82
N LYS A 38 -3.03 1.77 -7.55
CA LYS A 38 -1.87 1.00 -7.98
C LYS A 38 -0.68 1.32 -7.08
N LEU A 39 -0.06 0.30 -6.55
CA LEU A 39 1.17 0.43 -5.78
C LEU A 39 2.30 -0.08 -6.66
N LEU A 40 3.22 0.81 -7.00
CA LEU A 40 4.33 0.50 -7.88
C LEU A 40 5.57 0.19 -7.04
N ALA A 41 6.02 -1.03 -7.09
CA ALA A 41 7.22 -1.46 -6.38
C ALA A 41 8.47 -1.18 -7.22
N PRO A 42 9.61 -0.89 -6.56
CA PRO A 42 10.84 -0.58 -7.30
C PRO A 42 11.44 -1.80 -8.00
N ASN A 43 11.10 -3.01 -7.54
CA ASN A 43 11.60 -4.25 -8.12
C ASN A 43 10.67 -5.40 -7.75
N GLN A 44 10.89 -6.54 -8.39
CA GLN A 44 10.05 -7.72 -8.18
C GLN A 44 10.15 -8.28 -6.76
N PHE A 45 11.28 -8.13 -6.13
CA PHE A 45 11.51 -8.63 -4.78
C PHE A 45 10.58 -7.93 -3.78
N VAL A 46 10.51 -6.62 -3.84
CA VAL A 46 9.59 -5.83 -2.99
C VAL A 46 8.14 -6.17 -3.34
N ARG A 47 7.83 -6.23 -4.62
CA ARG A 47 6.48 -6.56 -5.09
C ARG A 47 6.01 -7.90 -4.53
N ASP A 48 6.85 -8.92 -4.67
CA ASP A 48 6.48 -10.28 -4.23
C ASP A 48 6.28 -10.34 -2.72
N PHE A 49 7.10 -9.63 -1.95
CA PHE A 49 6.94 -9.58 -0.51
C PHE A 49 5.62 -8.93 -0.12
N ILE A 50 5.27 -7.81 -0.74
CA ILE A 50 4.01 -7.12 -0.46
C ILE A 50 2.83 -8.04 -0.75
N VAL A 51 2.83 -8.67 -1.93
CA VAL A 51 1.73 -9.55 -2.34
C VAL A 51 1.60 -10.75 -1.40
N LYS A 52 2.71 -11.32 -0.99
CA LYS A 52 2.70 -12.52 -0.16
C LYS A 52 2.40 -12.24 1.31
N GLU A 53 2.96 -11.17 1.86
CA GLU A 53 2.95 -10.97 3.31
C GLU A 53 2.04 -9.85 3.78
N LEU A 54 1.81 -8.82 2.98
CA LEU A 54 1.15 -7.60 3.44
C LEU A 54 -0.13 -7.26 2.66
N LEU A 55 -0.47 -8.00 1.61
CA LEU A 55 -1.58 -7.64 0.74
C LEU A 55 -2.90 -7.52 1.50
N ASP A 56 -3.24 -8.52 2.31
CA ASP A 56 -4.51 -8.54 3.03
C ASP A 56 -4.65 -7.35 3.97
N GLU A 57 -3.58 -7.01 4.68
CA GLU A 57 -3.58 -5.87 5.59
C GLU A 57 -3.74 -4.56 4.82
N VAL A 58 -3.04 -4.43 3.71
CA VAL A 58 -3.12 -3.22 2.88
C VAL A 58 -4.51 -3.06 2.29
N VAL A 59 -5.11 -4.16 1.80
CA VAL A 59 -6.47 -4.13 1.27
C VAL A 59 -7.47 -3.66 2.33
N LEU A 60 -7.35 -4.19 3.55
CA LEU A 60 -8.23 -3.79 4.64
C LEU A 60 -8.09 -2.31 4.98
N LEU A 61 -6.86 -1.81 5.02
CA LEU A 61 -6.62 -0.40 5.33
C LEU A 61 -7.15 0.51 4.22
N VAL A 62 -6.90 0.16 2.97
CA VAL A 62 -7.38 0.95 1.84
C VAL A 62 -8.90 1.06 1.87
N ASN A 63 -9.59 -0.05 2.09
CA ASN A 63 -11.05 -0.04 2.15
C ASN A 63 -11.58 0.67 3.39
N SER A 64 -10.82 0.67 4.48
CA SER A 64 -11.17 1.38 5.71
C SER A 64 -11.13 2.90 5.52
N PHE A 65 -10.18 3.41 4.76
CA PHE A 65 -10.01 4.85 4.57
C PHE A 65 -10.73 5.40 3.34
N SER A 66 -11.05 4.55 2.37
CA SER A 66 -11.73 5.00 1.15
C SER A 66 -13.22 5.03 1.35
N LYS A 67 -13.87 6.11 0.88
CA LYS A 67 -15.34 6.22 0.93
C LYS A 67 -16.00 5.37 -0.14
N THR A 68 -15.28 5.10 -1.23
CA THR A 68 -15.76 4.28 -2.33
C THR A 68 -14.82 3.09 -2.48
N PRO A 69 -15.29 1.94 -2.97
CA PRO A 69 -14.41 0.80 -3.17
C PRO A 69 -13.27 1.14 -4.12
N LEU A 70 -12.05 0.82 -3.71
CA LEU A 70 -10.86 0.93 -4.56
C LEU A 70 -10.32 -0.46 -4.80
N GLU A 71 -10.00 -0.77 -6.06
CA GLU A 71 -9.35 -2.01 -6.40
C GLU A 71 -7.84 -1.82 -6.25
N LEU A 72 -7.23 -2.61 -5.39
CA LEU A 72 -5.79 -2.53 -5.15
C LEU A 72 -5.04 -3.39 -6.14
N LYS A 73 -4.05 -2.78 -6.79
CA LYS A 73 -3.15 -3.49 -7.70
C LYS A 73 -1.71 -3.23 -7.28
N VAL A 74 -0.90 -4.28 -7.23
CA VAL A 74 0.52 -4.17 -6.91
C VAL A 74 1.31 -4.56 -8.15
N GLU A 75 2.11 -3.61 -8.64
CA GLU A 75 2.86 -3.80 -9.89
C GLU A 75 4.36 -3.58 -9.73
#